data_e2aecbc681b6842cb8bca6c775c3df13
#
_entry.id   e2aecbc681b6842cb8bca6c775c3df13
#
_cell.length_a   1.000
_cell.length_b   1.000
_cell.length_c   1.000
_cell.angle_alpha   90.00
_cell.angle_beta   90.00
_cell.angle_gamma   90.00
#
_symmetry.space_group_name_H-M   'P 1'
#
loop_
_entity.id
_entity.type
_entity.pdbx_description
1 polymer ?
#
loop_
_entity_poly.entity_id
_entity_poly.type
_entity_poly.pdbx_seq_one_letter_code
_entity_poly.pdbx_strand_id
1 'polypeptide(L)'
;FLAQSYGQMLKDRERLKAVIDAGVPIYTKEMALRDLASISIDYESERVQTSNISNVPLRITELLDNGYVEKVNRKLRREMDESVKEYGYLCWKIALVETAMRERMDKKEQAIFERMFARGKSYRQVCKAYKKGTLHNKQVSQIKQRCLQAIANHLKNITSFPVYSEYMKELLQEWQTREE
;
A
#
# COMPACT_ATOMS: atom_id res chain seq x y z
N PHE A 1 -11.86 -13.05 -6.54
CA PHE A 1 -10.89 -11.94 -6.79
C PHE A 1 -10.05 -11.64 -5.53
N LEU A 2 -10.65 -11.33 -4.35
CA LEU A 2 -9.91 -11.02 -3.11
C LEU A 2 -8.95 -12.14 -2.67
N ALA A 3 -9.37 -13.40 -2.73
CA ALA A 3 -8.52 -14.51 -2.35
C ALA A 3 -7.29 -14.67 -3.27
N GLN A 4 -7.42 -14.37 -4.57
CA GLN A 4 -6.32 -14.46 -5.53
C GLN A 4 -5.28 -13.36 -5.32
N SER A 5 -5.71 -12.18 -4.90
CA SER A 5 -4.84 -11.04 -4.59
C SER A 5 -4.32 -11.03 -3.15
N TYR A 6 -4.71 -12.00 -2.31
CA TYR A 6 -4.40 -12.00 -0.87
C TYR A 6 -2.90 -11.89 -0.58
N GLY A 7 -2.07 -12.69 -1.27
CA GLY A 7 -0.61 -12.63 -1.10
C GLY A 7 0.01 -11.31 -1.53
N GLN A 8 -0.56 -10.67 -2.56
CA GLN A 8 -0.13 -9.33 -2.99
C GLN A 8 -0.55 -8.27 -1.97
N MET A 9 -1.79 -8.33 -1.49
CA MET A 9 -2.29 -7.41 -0.46
C MET A 9 -1.45 -7.44 0.81
N LEU A 10 -0.97 -8.62 1.24
CA LEU A 10 -0.05 -8.73 2.39
C LEU A 10 1.26 -7.97 2.14
N LYS A 11 1.87 -8.10 0.96
CA LYS A 11 3.11 -7.40 0.60
C LYS A 11 2.90 -5.88 0.50
N ASP A 12 1.81 -5.46 -0.12
CA ASP A 12 1.49 -4.05 -0.28
C ASP A 12 1.20 -3.40 1.08
N ARG A 13 0.53 -4.12 2.00
CA ARG A 13 0.35 -3.69 3.39
C ARG A 13 1.69 -3.46 4.09
N GLU A 14 2.63 -4.41 4.01
CA GLU A 14 3.95 -4.27 4.61
C GLU A 14 4.72 -3.07 4.03
N ARG A 15 4.63 -2.88 2.71
CA ARG A 15 5.27 -1.74 2.02
C ARG A 15 4.69 -0.41 2.47
N LEU A 16 3.36 -0.28 2.49
CA LEU A 16 2.68 0.95 2.93
C LEU A 16 2.94 1.23 4.40
N LYS A 17 2.94 0.19 5.25
CA LYS A 17 3.31 0.33 6.66
C LYS A 17 4.71 0.91 6.82
N ALA A 18 5.70 0.43 6.08
CA ALA A 18 7.06 0.97 6.13
C ALA A 18 7.13 2.44 5.71
N VAL A 19 6.32 2.87 4.72
CA VAL A 19 6.21 4.27 4.30
C VAL A 19 5.60 5.13 5.40
N ILE A 20 4.52 4.65 6.04
CA ILE A 20 3.83 5.37 7.13
C ILE A 20 4.73 5.46 8.36
N ASP A 21 5.41 4.37 8.73
CA ASP A 21 6.33 4.33 9.87
C ASP A 21 7.56 5.25 9.67
N ALA A 22 7.97 5.48 8.42
CA ALA A 22 9.03 6.45 8.07
C ALA A 22 8.60 7.91 8.26
N GLY A 23 7.29 8.19 8.31
CA GLY A 23 6.73 9.52 8.48
C GLY A 23 6.84 10.41 7.24
N VAL A 24 6.35 11.65 7.36
CA VAL A 24 6.41 12.66 6.29
C VAL A 24 7.79 13.31 6.30
N PRO A 25 8.58 13.23 5.22
CA PRO A 25 9.82 13.98 5.16
C PRO A 25 9.54 15.49 5.17
N ILE A 26 10.27 16.22 6.00
CA ILE A 26 10.18 17.69 6.04
C ILE A 26 11.06 18.25 4.92
N TYR A 27 10.42 18.91 3.95
CA TYR A 27 11.14 19.60 2.89
C TYR A 27 11.58 20.98 3.39
N THR A 28 12.89 21.23 3.39
CA THR A 28 13.49 22.46 3.93
C THR A 28 13.82 23.47 2.83
N LYS A 29 14.09 24.72 3.22
CA LYS A 29 14.52 25.77 2.30
C LYS A 29 15.85 25.43 1.62
N GLU A 30 16.78 24.77 2.32
CA GLU A 30 18.06 24.33 1.79
C GLU A 30 17.88 23.24 0.71
N MET A 31 16.92 22.32 0.91
CA MET A 31 16.56 21.32 -0.09
C MET A 31 15.96 21.99 -1.34
N ALA A 32 15.07 22.97 -1.13
CA ALA A 32 14.47 23.73 -2.22
C ALA A 32 15.51 24.49 -3.05
N LEU A 33 16.48 25.13 -2.40
CA LEU A 33 17.59 25.81 -3.09
C LEU A 33 18.42 24.86 -3.93
N ARG A 34 18.72 23.65 -3.41
CA ARG A 34 19.50 22.63 -4.12
C ARG A 34 18.74 22.12 -5.34
N ASP A 35 17.45 21.79 -5.18
CA ASP A 35 16.63 21.25 -6.25
C ASP A 35 16.41 22.30 -7.37
N LEU A 36 16.09 23.53 -7.00
CA LEU A 36 15.87 24.62 -7.97
C LEU A 36 17.19 25.03 -8.68
N ALA A 37 18.33 24.97 -8.00
CA ALA A 37 19.63 25.21 -8.61
C ALA A 37 20.02 24.09 -9.59
N SER A 38 19.70 22.83 -9.31
CA SER A 38 19.99 21.69 -10.20
C SER A 38 19.18 21.75 -11.51
N ILE A 39 17.92 22.19 -11.44
CA ILE A 39 17.06 22.38 -12.62
C ILE A 39 17.61 23.45 -13.58
N SER A 40 18.34 24.44 -13.06
CA SER A 40 18.92 25.50 -13.88
C SER A 40 20.15 25.08 -14.68
N ILE A 41 20.79 23.95 -14.34
CA ILE A 41 22.01 23.44 -15.00
C ILE A 41 21.66 22.65 -16.28
N ASP A 42 20.48 22.05 -16.37
CA ASP A 42 20.06 21.25 -17.54
C ASP A 42 19.67 22.11 -18.78
N TYR A 43 19.66 23.43 -18.67
CA TYR A 43 19.38 24.33 -19.79
C TYR A 43 20.60 24.69 -20.66
N GLU A 44 21.75 24.04 -20.50
CA GLU A 44 22.95 24.33 -21.31
C GLU A 44 22.99 23.66 -22.69
N SER A 45 22.01 22.86 -23.07
CA SER A 45 22.03 22.15 -24.36
C SER A 45 21.12 22.75 -25.43
N GLU A 46 21.09 24.02 -25.63
CA GLU A 46 20.77 24.70 -26.89
C GLU A 46 20.57 26.21 -26.62
N ARG A 47 21.63 26.98 -26.86
CA ARG A 47 21.55 28.45 -26.87
C ARG A 47 20.70 28.92 -28.02
N VAL A 48 19.41 29.04 -27.83
CA VAL A 48 18.63 30.02 -28.57
C VAL A 48 18.79 31.36 -27.82
N GLN A 49 19.52 32.27 -28.44
CA GLN A 49 19.62 33.65 -27.96
C GLN A 49 18.23 34.33 -28.03
N THR A 50 17.51 34.20 -26.92
CA THR A 50 16.37 35.09 -26.66
C THR A 50 16.82 36.09 -25.60
N SER A 51 16.59 37.36 -25.87
CA SER A 51 17.01 38.54 -25.13
C SER A 51 16.42 38.71 -23.70
N ASN A 52 15.92 37.65 -23.09
CA ASN A 52 15.56 37.60 -21.70
C ASN A 52 16.63 36.81 -20.93
N ILE A 53 17.62 37.56 -20.41
CA ILE A 53 18.53 36.99 -19.37
C ILE A 53 17.63 36.64 -18.18
N SER A 54 17.24 35.39 -18.13
CA SER A 54 16.51 34.82 -16.99
C SER A 54 17.44 34.93 -15.79
N ASN A 55 17.14 35.87 -14.87
CA ASN A 55 17.87 35.97 -13.61
C ASN A 55 17.44 34.81 -12.70
N VAL A 56 18.08 33.65 -12.90
CA VAL A 56 17.78 32.41 -12.18
C VAL A 56 17.77 32.60 -10.67
N PRO A 57 18.76 33.31 -10.05
CA PRO A 57 18.73 33.58 -8.62
C PRO A 57 17.50 34.38 -8.18
N LEU A 58 17.10 35.39 -8.92
CA LEU A 58 15.91 36.19 -8.62
C LEU A 58 14.65 35.32 -8.66
N ARG A 59 14.51 34.48 -9.70
CA ARG A 59 13.37 33.58 -9.85
C ARG A 59 13.29 32.54 -8.72
N ILE A 60 14.43 32.03 -8.27
CA ILE A 60 14.51 31.12 -7.10
C ILE A 60 14.03 31.83 -5.84
N THR A 61 14.49 33.07 -5.60
CA THR A 61 14.07 33.89 -4.47
C THR A 61 12.56 34.14 -4.51
N GLU A 62 12.03 34.55 -5.65
CA GLU A 62 10.58 34.76 -5.84
C GLU A 62 9.76 33.48 -5.56
N LEU A 63 10.22 32.32 -6.00
CA LEU A 63 9.54 31.04 -5.73
C LEU A 63 9.54 30.72 -4.22
N LEU A 64 10.65 30.95 -3.53
CA LEU A 64 10.74 30.71 -2.10
C LEU A 64 9.85 31.69 -1.31
N ASP A 65 9.84 32.97 -1.68
CA ASP A 65 9.00 33.99 -1.05
C ASP A 65 7.50 33.75 -1.32
N ASN A 66 7.17 33.13 -2.44
CA ASN A 66 5.80 32.71 -2.78
C ASN A 66 5.37 31.37 -2.12
N GLY A 67 6.10 30.90 -1.11
CA GLY A 67 5.74 29.76 -0.29
C GLY A 67 5.90 28.41 -1.02
N TYR A 68 6.96 28.26 -1.82
CA TYR A 68 7.26 27.00 -2.51
C TYR A 68 7.46 25.85 -1.54
N VAL A 69 8.21 26.04 -0.45
CA VAL A 69 8.47 25.02 0.58
C VAL A 69 7.19 24.55 1.22
N GLU A 70 6.30 25.47 1.57
CA GLU A 70 5.00 25.17 2.17
C GLU A 70 4.09 24.40 1.20
N LYS A 71 4.15 24.72 -0.08
CA LYS A 71 3.39 24.01 -1.13
C LYS A 71 3.88 22.56 -1.26
N VAL A 72 5.20 22.34 -1.26
CA VAL A 72 5.80 21.00 -1.32
C VAL A 72 5.44 20.20 -0.07
N ASN A 73 5.63 20.77 1.13
CA ASN A 73 5.27 20.10 2.37
C ASN A 73 3.78 19.75 2.44
N ARG A 74 2.91 20.61 1.95
CA ARG A 74 1.47 20.35 1.85
C ARG A 74 1.16 19.19 0.90
N LYS A 75 1.90 19.08 -0.21
CA LYS A 75 1.79 17.96 -1.15
C LYS A 75 2.24 16.66 -0.49
N LEU A 76 3.39 16.65 0.17
CA LEU A 76 3.92 15.47 0.87
C LEU A 76 2.95 14.96 1.96
N ARG A 77 2.35 15.86 2.73
CA ARG A 77 1.31 15.48 3.71
C ARG A 77 0.09 14.82 3.04
N ARG A 78 -0.40 15.37 1.93
CA ARG A 78 -1.53 14.77 1.19
C ARG A 78 -1.19 13.38 0.66
N GLU A 79 0.01 13.18 0.12
CA GLU A 79 0.47 11.88 -0.34
C GLU A 79 0.55 10.86 0.80
N MET A 80 0.96 11.30 2.00
CA MET A 80 0.95 10.46 3.19
C MET A 80 -0.49 10.12 3.61
N ASP A 81 -1.41 11.07 3.65
CA ASP A 81 -2.82 10.84 3.96
C ASP A 81 -3.46 9.82 3.00
N GLU A 82 -3.10 9.88 1.72
CA GLU A 82 -3.54 8.89 0.71
C GLU A 82 -2.95 7.51 1.01
N SER A 83 -1.68 7.43 1.40
CA SER A 83 -1.02 6.18 1.79
C SER A 83 -1.66 5.55 3.02
N VAL A 84 -2.02 6.35 4.02
CA VAL A 84 -2.73 5.89 5.24
C VAL A 84 -4.12 5.35 4.87
N LYS A 85 -4.86 6.02 4.00
CA LYS A 85 -6.17 5.55 3.53
C LYS A 85 -6.07 4.24 2.76
N GLU A 86 -5.07 4.11 1.89
CA GLU A 86 -4.82 2.89 1.14
C GLU A 86 -4.43 1.73 2.07
N TYR A 87 -3.57 1.98 3.05
CA TYR A 87 -3.20 1.01 4.08
C TYR A 87 -4.43 0.51 4.85
N GLY A 88 -5.28 1.41 5.33
CA GLY A 88 -6.51 1.04 6.03
C GLY A 88 -7.45 0.20 5.17
N TYR A 89 -7.61 0.55 3.89
CA TYR A 89 -8.40 -0.23 2.94
C TYR A 89 -7.84 -1.63 2.70
N LEU A 90 -6.52 -1.78 2.61
CA LEU A 90 -5.86 -3.08 2.49
C LEU A 90 -6.03 -3.91 3.76
N CYS A 91 -5.84 -3.33 4.94
CA CYS A 91 -6.04 -3.99 6.22
C CYS A 91 -7.47 -4.52 6.34
N TRP A 92 -8.47 -3.73 5.97
CA TRP A 92 -9.87 -4.15 5.96
C TRP A 92 -10.09 -5.34 5.01
N LYS A 93 -9.60 -5.30 3.77
CA LYS A 93 -9.71 -6.42 2.82
C LYS A 93 -9.06 -7.69 3.34
N ILE A 94 -7.87 -7.57 3.95
CA ILE A 94 -7.15 -8.68 4.55
C ILE A 94 -7.96 -9.25 5.71
N ALA A 95 -8.48 -8.42 6.61
CA ALA A 95 -9.31 -8.82 7.73
C ALA A 95 -10.56 -9.59 7.30
N LEU A 96 -11.21 -9.20 6.19
CA LEU A 96 -12.34 -9.94 5.62
C LEU A 96 -11.96 -11.38 5.24
N VAL A 97 -10.81 -11.56 4.57
CA VAL A 97 -10.31 -12.87 4.19
C VAL A 97 -9.94 -13.70 5.42
N GLU A 98 -9.22 -13.11 6.38
CA GLU A 98 -8.79 -13.77 7.62
C GLU A 98 -9.98 -14.18 8.49
N THR A 99 -11.02 -13.35 8.58
CA THR A 99 -12.26 -13.68 9.30
C THR A 99 -12.99 -14.83 8.62
N ALA A 100 -13.12 -14.80 7.28
CA ALA A 100 -13.70 -15.92 6.54
C ALA A 100 -12.91 -17.21 6.74
N MET A 101 -11.58 -17.15 6.76
CA MET A 101 -10.72 -18.30 7.05
C MET A 101 -10.99 -18.87 8.44
N ARG A 102 -11.02 -18.00 9.45
CA ARG A 102 -11.21 -18.41 10.85
C ARG A 102 -12.58 -19.02 11.11
N GLU A 103 -13.64 -18.45 10.50
CA GLU A 103 -15.03 -18.86 10.77
C GLU A 103 -15.52 -20.02 9.91
N ARG A 104 -14.99 -20.16 8.69
CA ARG A 104 -15.55 -21.04 7.66
C ARG A 104 -14.62 -22.15 7.18
N MET A 105 -13.37 -22.18 7.63
CA MET A 105 -12.37 -23.16 7.19
C MET A 105 -11.80 -23.93 8.36
N ASP A 106 -11.57 -25.22 8.16
CA ASP A 106 -10.82 -26.03 9.11
C ASP A 106 -9.31 -25.70 9.06
N LYS A 107 -8.55 -26.15 10.08
CA LYS A 107 -7.10 -25.88 10.19
C LYS A 107 -6.31 -26.37 8.98
N LYS A 108 -6.75 -27.47 8.34
CA LYS A 108 -6.10 -28.01 7.14
C LYS A 108 -6.37 -27.14 5.93
N GLU A 109 -7.59 -26.69 5.77
CA GLU A 109 -8.01 -25.78 4.70
C GLU A 109 -7.29 -24.43 4.82
N GLN A 110 -7.21 -23.86 6.03
CA GLN A 110 -6.46 -22.63 6.30
C GLN A 110 -4.99 -22.77 5.91
N ALA A 111 -4.32 -23.85 6.34
CA ALA A 111 -2.92 -24.10 6.02
C ALA A 111 -2.66 -24.28 4.51
N ILE A 112 -3.60 -24.88 3.78
CA ILE A 112 -3.51 -25.03 2.32
C ILE A 112 -3.74 -23.66 1.66
N PHE A 113 -4.74 -22.92 2.10
CA PHE A 113 -5.04 -21.58 1.61
C PHE A 113 -3.84 -20.64 1.75
N GLU A 114 -3.24 -20.55 2.93
CA GLU A 114 -2.05 -19.74 3.19
C GLU A 114 -0.88 -20.10 2.28
N ARG A 115 -0.62 -21.41 2.10
CA ARG A 115 0.47 -21.85 1.21
C ARG A 115 0.24 -21.47 -0.23
N MET A 116 -0.99 -21.58 -0.70
CA MET A 116 -1.34 -21.28 -2.09
C MET A 116 -1.43 -19.78 -2.36
N PHE A 117 -2.18 -19.05 -1.53
CA PHE A 117 -2.53 -17.66 -1.82
C PHE A 117 -1.60 -16.65 -1.15
N ALA A 118 -1.15 -16.88 0.10
CA ALA A 118 -0.21 -15.97 0.73
C ALA A 118 1.23 -16.21 0.25
N ARG A 119 1.64 -17.49 0.09
CA ARG A 119 3.01 -17.85 -0.28
C ARG A 119 3.20 -18.21 -1.74
N GLY A 120 2.15 -18.19 -2.56
CA GLY A 120 2.20 -18.46 -4.01
C GLY A 120 2.67 -19.87 -4.37
N LYS A 121 2.50 -20.88 -3.49
CA LYS A 121 2.95 -22.24 -3.74
C LYS A 121 2.06 -22.96 -4.74
N SER A 122 2.67 -23.70 -5.69
CA SER A 122 1.95 -24.54 -6.64
C SER A 122 1.31 -25.76 -5.96
N TYR A 123 0.34 -26.39 -6.61
CA TYR A 123 -0.30 -27.64 -6.13
C TYR A 123 0.73 -28.71 -5.75
N ARG A 124 1.73 -28.90 -6.61
CA ARG A 124 2.83 -29.85 -6.40
C ARG A 124 3.63 -29.55 -5.15
N GLN A 125 3.93 -28.28 -4.88
CA GLN A 125 4.66 -27.82 -3.69
C GLN A 125 3.81 -27.99 -2.43
N VAL A 126 2.50 -27.74 -2.50
CA VAL A 126 1.57 -27.95 -1.38
C VAL A 126 1.49 -29.44 -1.05
N CYS A 127 1.33 -30.33 -2.05
CA CYS A 127 1.30 -31.78 -1.83
C CYS A 127 2.59 -32.29 -1.20
N LYS A 128 3.77 -31.84 -1.67
CA LYS A 128 5.07 -32.25 -1.11
C LYS A 128 5.26 -31.82 0.35
N ALA A 129 4.65 -30.72 0.75
CA ALA A 129 4.76 -30.20 2.13
C ALA A 129 3.89 -30.98 3.13
N TYR A 130 2.93 -31.77 2.66
CA TYR A 130 2.17 -32.71 3.49
C TYR A 130 2.89 -34.06 3.55
N LYS A 131 3.28 -34.49 4.74
CA LYS A 131 4.07 -35.70 4.99
C LYS A 131 3.45 -36.94 4.31
N LYS A 132 4.30 -37.74 3.64
CA LYS A 132 4.01 -39.09 3.12
C LYS A 132 2.92 -39.21 2.02
N GLY A 133 2.83 -38.25 1.09
CA GLY A 133 1.94 -38.44 -0.08
C GLY A 133 0.44 -38.54 0.22
N THR A 134 0.03 -38.08 1.42
CA THR A 134 -1.37 -38.13 1.86
C THR A 134 -2.29 -37.14 1.17
N LEU A 135 -1.73 -36.23 0.37
CA LEU A 135 -2.50 -35.22 -0.35
C LEU A 135 -2.19 -35.25 -1.85
N HIS A 136 -3.22 -35.48 -2.65
CA HIS A 136 -3.13 -35.47 -4.11
C HIS A 136 -3.57 -34.13 -4.70
N ASN A 137 -3.07 -33.78 -5.90
CA ASN A 137 -3.43 -32.55 -6.61
C ASN A 137 -4.94 -32.33 -6.73
N LYS A 138 -5.73 -33.40 -6.97
CA LYS A 138 -7.19 -33.33 -7.03
C LYS A 138 -7.82 -32.87 -5.72
N GLN A 139 -7.31 -33.37 -4.60
CA GLN A 139 -7.78 -32.97 -3.25
C GLN A 139 -7.42 -31.52 -2.94
N VAL A 140 -6.19 -31.07 -3.27
CA VAL A 140 -5.79 -29.67 -3.10
C VAL A 140 -6.68 -28.74 -3.95
N SER A 141 -7.02 -29.15 -5.18
CA SER A 141 -7.94 -28.40 -6.04
C SER A 141 -9.34 -28.30 -5.45
N GLN A 142 -9.87 -29.39 -4.90
CA GLN A 142 -11.18 -29.38 -4.23
C GLN A 142 -11.18 -28.49 -2.96
N ILE A 143 -10.12 -28.57 -2.15
CA ILE A 143 -9.96 -27.71 -0.98
C ILE A 143 -9.88 -26.25 -1.39
N LYS A 144 -9.10 -25.93 -2.44
CA LYS A 144 -9.04 -24.56 -2.98
C LYS A 144 -10.43 -24.04 -3.35
N GLN A 145 -11.23 -24.83 -4.05
CA GLN A 145 -12.60 -24.42 -4.41
C GLN A 145 -13.48 -24.19 -3.19
N ARG A 146 -13.41 -25.07 -2.18
CA ARG A 146 -14.15 -24.88 -0.92
C ARG A 146 -13.72 -23.61 -0.19
N CYS A 147 -12.41 -23.33 -0.11
CA CYS A 147 -11.91 -22.09 0.46
C CYS A 147 -12.44 -20.85 -0.27
N LEU A 148 -12.40 -20.85 -1.59
CA LEU A 148 -12.92 -19.73 -2.40
C LEU A 148 -14.44 -19.56 -2.19
N GLN A 149 -15.20 -20.65 -2.10
CA GLN A 149 -16.62 -20.61 -1.82
C GLN A 149 -16.93 -20.11 -0.41
N ALA A 150 -16.13 -20.51 0.59
CA ALA A 150 -16.26 -20.04 1.98
C ALA A 150 -16.07 -18.52 2.06
N ILE A 151 -15.04 -17.99 1.41
CA ILE A 151 -14.79 -16.54 1.34
C ILE A 151 -15.93 -15.83 0.59
N ALA A 152 -16.37 -16.36 -0.55
CA ALA A 152 -17.47 -15.77 -1.31
C ALA A 152 -18.78 -15.72 -0.51
N ASN A 153 -19.08 -16.78 0.23
CA ASN A 153 -20.28 -16.83 1.09
C ASN A 153 -20.18 -15.87 2.29
N HIS A 154 -18.98 -15.72 2.87
CA HIS A 154 -18.75 -14.74 3.93
C HIS A 154 -18.97 -13.31 3.42
N LEU A 155 -18.41 -12.99 2.23
CA LEU A 155 -18.54 -11.67 1.62
C LEU A 155 -19.97 -11.30 1.22
N LYS A 156 -20.81 -12.28 0.82
CA LYS A 156 -22.23 -12.03 0.50
C LYS A 156 -23.02 -11.51 1.70
N ASN A 157 -22.63 -11.86 2.91
CA ASN A 157 -23.29 -11.45 4.14
C ASN A 157 -22.83 -10.07 4.65
N ILE A 158 -21.77 -9.52 4.04
CA ILE A 158 -21.21 -8.21 4.40
C ILE A 158 -21.87 -7.16 3.49
N THR A 159 -23.03 -6.69 3.89
CA THR A 159 -23.88 -5.79 3.08
C THR A 159 -23.59 -4.31 3.28
N SER A 160 -22.60 -3.91 4.10
CA SER A 160 -22.41 -2.48 4.35
C SER A 160 -20.98 -2.05 4.64
N PHE A 161 -20.63 -0.98 3.99
CA PHE A 161 -19.47 -0.12 4.11
C PHE A 161 -19.30 0.65 5.47
N PRO A 162 -20.22 0.63 6.46
CA PRO A 162 -20.08 1.39 7.71
C PRO A 162 -18.87 0.98 8.55
N VAL A 163 -18.55 -0.31 8.56
CA VAL A 163 -17.41 -0.87 9.33
C VAL A 163 -16.06 -0.30 8.85
N TYR A 164 -15.94 0.03 7.56
CA TYR A 164 -14.74 0.67 7.02
C TYR A 164 -14.56 2.10 7.53
N SER A 165 -15.62 2.88 7.65
CA SER A 165 -15.52 4.28 8.07
C SER A 165 -15.15 4.41 9.56
N GLU A 166 -15.59 3.49 10.41
CA GLU A 166 -15.20 3.44 11.82
C GLU A 166 -13.75 2.99 11.99
N TYR A 167 -13.36 1.93 11.32
CA TYR A 167 -11.97 1.45 11.32
C TYR A 167 -10.98 2.50 10.80
N MET A 168 -11.36 3.26 9.76
CA MET A 168 -10.54 4.36 9.26
C MET A 168 -10.45 5.53 10.21
N LYS A 169 -11.51 5.83 10.98
CA LYS A 169 -11.48 6.87 12.02
C LYS A 169 -10.53 6.49 13.15
N GLU A 170 -10.57 5.25 13.59
CA GLU A 170 -9.66 4.73 14.63
C GLU A 170 -8.19 4.81 14.18
N LEU A 171 -7.88 4.34 12.96
CA LEU A 171 -6.54 4.42 12.38
C LEU A 171 -6.03 5.86 12.24
N LEU A 172 -6.87 6.78 11.81
CA LEU A 172 -6.51 8.19 11.67
C LEU A 172 -6.30 8.85 13.04
N GLN A 173 -7.09 8.48 14.06
CA GLN A 173 -6.89 8.95 15.43
C GLN A 173 -5.57 8.44 16.03
N GLU A 174 -5.28 7.14 15.88
CA GLU A 174 -4.01 6.55 16.33
C GLU A 174 -2.80 7.19 15.64
N TRP A 175 -2.94 7.61 14.39
CA TRP A 175 -1.86 8.25 13.67
C TRP A 175 -1.64 9.69 14.13
N GLN A 176 -2.72 10.45 14.36
CA GLN A 176 -2.65 11.84 14.86
C GLN A 176 -2.06 11.92 16.27
N THR A 177 -2.34 10.95 17.15
CA THR A 177 -1.77 10.90 18.51
C THR A 177 -0.28 10.54 18.56
N ARG A 178 0.30 10.05 17.45
CA ARG A 178 1.76 9.80 17.35
C ARG A 178 2.56 11.01 16.87
N GLU A 179 1.91 12.05 16.37
CA GLU A 179 2.57 13.30 15.93
C GLU A 179 2.60 14.37 17.02
N GLU A 180 1.93 14.17 18.17
CA GLU A 180 2.05 14.99 19.38
C GLU A 180 3.13 14.44 20.32
#